data_41811f12e2471322863b6c8db84c682b
#
_entry.id   41811f12e2471322863b6c8db84c682b
#
_cell.length_a   1.000
_cell.length_b   1.000
_cell.length_c   1.000
_cell.angle_alpha   90.00
_cell.angle_beta   90.00
_cell.angle_gamma   90.00
#
_symmetry.space_group_name_H-M   'P 1'
#
loop_
_entity.id
_entity.type
_entity.pdbx_description
1 polymer ?
#
loop_
_entity_poly.entity_id
_entity_poly.type
_entity_poly.pdbx_seq_one_letter_code
_entity_poly.pdbx_strand_id
1 'polypeptide(L)'
;MLEFDNVSKSFWTGTQRKVILDRASFRVELGNSLGILAPNGTGKTTIINMMSGLEKPDEGEIRRGCRVSFPLGFMGGLIGKHTARENVRFIAELYDLDPDYVEAFCRWLCELKEYFDMPV
;
A
#
# COMPACT_ATOMS: atom_id res chain seq x y z
N MET A 1 10.54 9.90 -4.52
CA MET A 1 9.80 10.37 -5.70
C MET A 1 9.01 9.21 -6.27
N LEU A 2 7.74 9.42 -6.56
CA LEU A 2 6.86 8.52 -7.32
C LEU A 2 6.36 9.29 -8.54
N GLU A 3 6.50 8.73 -9.72
CA GLU A 3 6.13 9.40 -10.97
C GLU A 3 5.28 8.47 -11.84
N PHE A 4 4.16 8.98 -12.31
CA PHE A 4 3.32 8.39 -13.35
C PHE A 4 3.60 9.13 -14.67
N ASP A 5 3.92 8.39 -15.71
CA ASP A 5 4.23 8.92 -17.03
C ASP A 5 3.32 8.27 -18.09
N ASN A 6 2.35 9.04 -18.58
CA ASN A 6 1.34 8.61 -19.55
C ASN A 6 0.64 7.30 -19.20
N VAL A 7 0.30 7.12 -17.93
CA VAL A 7 -0.28 5.88 -17.40
C VAL A 7 -1.75 5.75 -17.79
N SER A 8 -2.08 4.63 -18.42
CA SER A 8 -3.46 4.20 -18.68
C SER A 8 -3.77 2.89 -17.98
N LYS A 9 -4.98 2.79 -17.45
CA LYS A 9 -5.51 1.57 -16.83
C LYS A 9 -7.00 1.43 -17.05
N SER A 10 -7.43 0.25 -17.47
CA SER A 10 -8.84 -0.07 -17.64
C SER A 10 -9.13 -1.53 -17.28
N PHE A 11 -10.39 -1.81 -16.99
CA PHE A 11 -10.88 -3.17 -16.76
C PHE A 11 -12.13 -3.41 -17.61
N TRP A 12 -12.31 -4.66 -17.99
CA TRP A 12 -13.54 -5.13 -18.63
C TRP A 12 -14.50 -5.67 -17.56
N THR A 13 -15.72 -5.15 -17.52
CA THR A 13 -16.80 -5.66 -16.67
C THR A 13 -17.90 -6.16 -17.59
N GLY A 14 -17.87 -7.45 -17.88
CA GLY A 14 -18.71 -8.01 -18.95
C GLY A 14 -18.36 -7.40 -20.30
N THR A 15 -19.30 -6.69 -20.94
CA THR A 15 -19.13 -6.03 -22.23
C THR A 15 -18.68 -4.57 -22.13
N GLN A 16 -18.63 -4.00 -20.94
CA GLN A 16 -18.28 -2.60 -20.73
C GLN A 16 -16.82 -2.43 -20.31
N ARG A 17 -16.13 -1.53 -20.98
CA ARG A 17 -14.78 -1.09 -20.58
C ARG A 17 -14.88 0.03 -19.56
N LYS A 18 -14.32 -0.20 -18.38
CA LYS A 18 -14.21 0.79 -17.32
C LYS A 18 -12.81 1.37 -17.30
N VAL A 19 -12.67 2.62 -17.71
CA VAL A 19 -11.40 3.35 -17.66
C VAL A 19 -11.17 3.88 -16.24
N ILE A 20 -10.01 3.59 -15.67
CA ILE A 20 -9.55 4.07 -14.36
C ILE A 20 -8.66 5.29 -14.53
N LEU A 21 -7.67 5.19 -15.42
CA LEU A 21 -6.79 6.29 -15.82
C LEU A 21 -6.65 6.29 -17.34
N ASP A 22 -6.56 7.46 -17.94
CA ASP A 22 -6.29 7.66 -19.36
C ASP A 22 -5.14 8.66 -19.51
N ARG A 23 -3.97 8.15 -19.89
CA ARG A 23 -2.72 8.89 -20.10
C ARG A 23 -2.40 9.89 -18.99
N ALA A 24 -2.61 9.45 -17.75
CA ALA A 24 -2.37 10.29 -16.58
C ALA A 24 -0.87 10.43 -16.30
N SER A 25 -0.44 11.69 -16.13
CA SER A 25 0.93 12.02 -15.74
C SER A 25 0.91 12.91 -14.53
N PHE A 26 1.60 12.50 -13.46
CA PHE A 26 1.79 13.30 -12.25
C PHE A 26 3.00 12.80 -11.47
N ARG A 27 3.47 13.61 -10.54
CA ARG A 27 4.63 13.31 -9.71
C ARG A 27 4.35 13.64 -8.25
N VAL A 28 4.81 12.78 -7.35
CA VAL A 28 4.80 13.00 -5.90
C VAL A 28 6.24 13.02 -5.42
N GLU A 29 6.69 14.15 -4.94
CA GLU A 29 8.04 14.31 -4.37
C GLU A 29 8.11 13.76 -2.95
N LEU A 30 9.35 13.45 -2.49
CA LEU A 30 9.59 13.04 -1.10
C LEU A 30 9.10 14.14 -0.14
N GLY A 31 8.45 13.71 0.93
CA GLY A 31 7.88 14.62 1.94
C GLY A 31 6.51 15.19 1.58
N ASN A 32 6.03 15.00 0.36
CA ASN A 32 4.70 15.43 -0.04
C ASN A 32 3.65 14.32 0.16
N SER A 33 2.40 14.74 0.34
CA SER A 33 1.24 13.87 0.41
C SER A 33 0.34 14.09 -0.82
N LEU A 34 -0.26 13.01 -1.32
CA LEU A 34 -1.23 13.04 -2.41
C LEU A 34 -2.59 12.58 -1.91
N GLY A 35 -3.62 13.42 -2.08
CA GLY A 35 -5.01 13.07 -1.83
C GLY A 35 -5.73 12.63 -3.11
N ILE A 36 -6.36 11.46 -3.11
CA ILE A 36 -7.16 10.95 -4.22
C ILE A 36 -8.64 11.03 -3.84
N LEU A 37 -9.34 11.99 -4.44
CA LEU A 37 -10.77 12.22 -4.21
C LEU A 37 -11.58 11.73 -5.41
N ALA A 38 -12.46 10.78 -5.17
CA ALA A 38 -13.35 10.25 -6.19
C ALA A 38 -14.49 9.45 -5.54
N PRO A 39 -15.65 9.29 -6.20
CA PRO A 39 -16.74 8.44 -5.72
C PRO A 39 -16.30 6.99 -5.48
N ASN A 40 -17.10 6.22 -4.73
CA ASN A 40 -16.81 4.81 -4.52
C ASN A 40 -16.93 4.03 -5.84
N GLY A 41 -16.09 3.02 -5.98
CA GLY A 41 -16.07 2.17 -7.18
C GLY A 41 -15.37 2.79 -8.41
N THR A 42 -14.81 3.99 -8.35
CA THR A 42 -14.15 4.64 -9.50
C THR A 42 -12.74 4.16 -9.77
N GLY A 43 -12.12 3.37 -8.87
CA GLY A 43 -10.78 2.81 -9.07
C GLY A 43 -9.69 3.36 -8.16
N LYS A 44 -10.04 4.05 -7.05
CA LYS A 44 -9.06 4.55 -6.07
C LYS A 44 -8.09 3.45 -5.60
N THR A 45 -8.63 2.30 -5.24
CA THR A 45 -7.82 1.14 -4.80
C THR A 45 -6.88 0.66 -5.91
N THR A 46 -7.32 0.67 -7.17
CA THR A 46 -6.46 0.32 -8.32
C THR A 46 -5.29 1.28 -8.45
N ILE A 47 -5.53 2.59 -8.28
CA ILE A 47 -4.46 3.60 -8.33
C ILE A 47 -3.47 3.38 -7.20
N ILE A 48 -3.95 3.13 -5.97
CA ILE A 48 -3.10 2.83 -4.81
C ILE A 48 -2.28 1.55 -5.05
N ASN A 49 -2.90 0.50 -5.60
CA ASN A 49 -2.21 -0.73 -5.94
C ASN A 49 -1.15 -0.52 -7.04
N MET A 50 -1.42 0.34 -8.02
CA MET A 50 -0.41 0.73 -9.01
C MET A 50 0.73 1.51 -8.37
N MET A 51 0.46 2.41 -7.42
CA MET A 51 1.50 3.14 -6.68
C MET A 51 2.42 2.19 -5.91
N SER A 52 1.87 1.17 -5.27
CA SER A 52 2.63 0.18 -4.50
C SER A 52 3.29 -0.91 -5.35
N GLY A 53 2.95 -1.02 -6.63
CA GLY A 53 3.47 -2.05 -7.53
C GLY A 53 2.72 -3.37 -7.52
N LEU A 54 1.61 -3.47 -6.79
CA LEU A 54 0.73 -4.64 -6.77
C LEU A 54 -0.10 -4.78 -8.05
N GLU A 55 -0.29 -3.69 -8.77
CA GLU A 55 -1.00 -3.66 -10.05
C GLU A 55 -0.12 -2.98 -11.10
N LYS A 56 -0.13 -3.48 -12.33
CA LYS A 56 0.60 -2.89 -13.46
C LYS A 56 -0.33 -2.00 -14.28
N PRO A 57 0.18 -0.89 -14.84
CA PRO A 57 -0.55 -0.13 -15.84
C PRO A 57 -0.72 -0.96 -17.12
N ASP A 58 -1.73 -0.61 -17.93
CA ASP A 58 -1.91 -1.17 -19.28
C ASP A 58 -0.96 -0.49 -20.27
N GLU A 59 -0.74 0.83 -20.09
CA GLU A 59 0.20 1.64 -20.86
C GLU A 59 0.88 2.66 -19.97
N GLY A 60 2.04 3.17 -20.43
CA GLY A 60 2.86 4.14 -19.68
C GLY A 60 3.76 3.49 -18.66
N GLU A 61 4.39 4.29 -17.85
CA GLU A 61 5.38 3.85 -16.86
C GLU A 61 5.14 4.48 -15.49
N ILE A 62 5.41 3.68 -14.44
CA ILE A 62 5.40 4.17 -13.05
C ILE A 62 6.79 4.00 -12.47
N ARG A 63 7.48 5.12 -12.22
CA ARG A 63 8.82 5.16 -11.64
C ARG A 63 8.75 5.38 -10.14
N ARG A 64 9.45 4.54 -9.39
CA ARG A 64 9.52 4.57 -7.92
C ARG A 64 10.97 4.78 -7.51
N GLY A 65 11.31 6.00 -7.11
CA GLY A 65 12.63 6.35 -6.58
C GLY A 65 12.73 6.27 -5.06
N CYS A 66 11.88 5.42 -4.43
CA CYS A 66 11.87 5.16 -2.99
C CYS A 66 11.27 3.79 -2.72
N ARG A 67 11.47 3.26 -1.51
CA ARG A 67 10.70 2.09 -1.04
C ARG A 67 9.25 2.51 -0.87
N VAL A 68 8.33 1.69 -1.34
CA VAL A 68 6.89 1.88 -1.18
C VAL A 68 6.34 0.73 -0.37
N SER A 69 5.59 1.01 0.69
CA SER A 69 4.91 -0.01 1.47
C SER A 69 3.76 -0.63 0.68
N PHE A 70 3.32 -1.80 1.09
CA PHE A 70 2.01 -2.28 0.66
C PHE A 70 0.91 -1.31 1.13
N PRO A 71 -0.24 -1.25 0.44
CA PRO A 71 -1.35 -0.37 0.83
C PRO A 71 -1.85 -0.71 2.23
N LEU A 72 -1.85 0.27 3.12
CA LEU A 72 -2.43 0.15 4.45
C LEU A 72 -3.94 0.37 4.37
N GLY A 73 -4.72 -0.51 4.97
CA GLY A 73 -6.17 -0.42 5.02
C GLY A 73 -6.72 -1.29 6.14
N PHE A 74 -8.04 -1.31 6.31
CA PHE A 74 -8.71 -2.04 7.40
C PHE A 74 -8.44 -3.56 7.43
N MET A 75 -7.93 -4.13 6.33
CA MET A 75 -7.66 -5.58 6.20
C MET A 75 -6.24 -5.87 5.71
N GLY A 76 -5.37 -4.87 5.63
CA GLY A 76 -4.09 -5.00 4.93
C GLY A 76 -2.91 -5.35 5.83
N GLY A 77 -2.26 -6.45 5.53
CA GLY A 77 -0.90 -6.74 6.00
C GLY A 77 -0.78 -7.50 7.32
N LEU A 78 -1.87 -7.72 8.06
CA LEU A 78 -1.83 -8.53 9.28
C LEU A 78 -2.40 -9.93 9.02
N ILE A 79 -1.73 -10.93 9.57
CA ILE A 79 -2.18 -12.32 9.52
C ILE A 79 -2.99 -12.58 10.80
N GLY A 80 -4.33 -12.71 10.67
CA GLY A 80 -5.25 -12.77 11.79
C GLY A 80 -5.11 -13.99 12.73
N LYS A 81 -4.33 -15.01 12.32
CA LYS A 81 -3.98 -16.15 13.18
C LYS A 81 -2.69 -15.93 13.98
N HIS A 82 -1.94 -14.93 13.62
CA HIS A 82 -0.70 -14.55 14.30
C HIS A 82 -0.99 -13.55 15.40
N THR A 83 -0.16 -13.57 16.44
CA THR A 83 -0.14 -12.53 17.46
C THR A 83 0.32 -11.20 16.87
N ALA A 84 0.07 -10.09 17.57
CA ALA A 84 0.60 -8.80 17.15
C ALA A 84 2.14 -8.83 17.09
N ARG A 85 2.80 -9.53 18.04
CA ARG A 85 4.25 -9.76 18.02
C ARG A 85 4.71 -10.43 16.72
N GLU A 86 4.10 -11.56 16.36
CA GLU A 86 4.46 -12.32 15.16
C GLU A 86 4.25 -11.51 13.89
N ASN A 87 3.16 -10.74 13.82
CA ASN A 87 2.91 -9.85 12.69
C ASN A 87 3.97 -8.73 12.60
N VAL A 88 4.31 -8.10 13.73
CA VAL A 88 5.34 -7.05 13.76
C VAL A 88 6.70 -7.59 13.32
N ARG A 89 7.11 -8.73 13.84
CA ARG A 89 8.40 -9.36 13.46
C ARG A 89 8.41 -9.76 11.99
N PHE A 90 7.34 -10.36 11.49
CA PHE A 90 7.20 -10.70 10.07
C PHE A 90 7.33 -9.47 9.17
N ILE A 91 6.67 -8.36 9.51
CA ILE A 91 6.78 -7.13 8.74
C ILE A 91 8.19 -6.53 8.84
N ALA A 92 8.81 -6.55 10.01
CA ALA A 92 10.18 -6.08 10.18
C ALA A 92 11.15 -6.84 9.26
N GLU A 93 11.07 -8.16 9.24
CA GLU A 93 11.88 -9.02 8.36
C GLU A 93 11.60 -8.74 6.87
N LEU A 94 10.33 -8.55 6.48
CA LEU A 94 9.94 -8.25 5.09
C LEU A 94 10.57 -6.93 4.59
N TYR A 95 10.76 -5.96 5.49
CA TYR A 95 11.37 -4.67 5.16
C TYR A 95 12.86 -4.58 5.49
N ASP A 96 13.49 -5.71 5.87
CA ASP A 96 14.90 -5.78 6.22
C ASP A 96 15.26 -4.82 7.39
N LEU A 97 14.37 -4.78 8.39
CA LEU A 97 14.53 -4.03 9.63
C LEU A 97 14.87 -4.96 10.79
N ASP A 98 15.48 -4.43 11.85
CA ASP A 98 15.74 -5.17 13.08
C ASP A 98 14.41 -5.51 13.79
N PRO A 99 14.02 -6.80 13.87
CA PRO A 99 12.75 -7.19 14.46
C PRO A 99 12.62 -6.83 15.94
N ASP A 100 13.72 -6.86 16.70
CA ASP A 100 13.69 -6.57 18.14
C ASP A 100 13.49 -5.07 18.39
N TYR A 101 14.10 -4.23 17.56
CA TYR A 101 13.89 -2.79 17.60
C TYR A 101 12.44 -2.42 17.22
N VAL A 102 11.93 -2.98 16.13
CA VAL A 102 10.57 -2.70 15.65
C VAL A 102 9.53 -3.20 16.66
N GLU A 103 9.73 -4.38 17.25
CA GLU A 103 8.88 -4.91 18.31
C GLU A 103 8.82 -3.98 19.51
N ALA A 104 9.98 -3.55 20.03
CA ALA A 104 10.05 -2.64 21.17
C ALA A 104 9.34 -1.31 20.87
N PHE A 105 9.55 -0.76 19.66
CA PHE A 105 8.91 0.47 19.23
C PHE A 105 7.38 0.31 19.14
N CYS A 106 6.89 -0.77 18.53
CA CYS A 106 5.46 -1.03 18.39
C CYS A 106 4.78 -1.27 19.76
N ARG A 107 5.44 -1.98 20.67
CA ARG A 107 4.94 -2.16 22.03
C ARG A 107 4.74 -0.83 22.74
N TRP A 108 5.73 0.05 22.63
CA TRP A 108 5.66 1.39 23.22
C TRP A 108 4.58 2.25 22.59
N LEU A 109 4.48 2.24 21.25
CA LEU A 109 3.55 3.09 20.51
C LEU A 109 2.09 2.66 20.67
N CYS A 110 1.82 1.34 20.60
CA CYS A 110 0.46 0.80 20.56
C CYS A 110 -0.14 0.57 21.95
N GLU A 111 0.66 0.56 23.00
CA GLU A 111 0.24 0.32 24.40
C GLU A 111 -0.62 -0.95 24.61
N LEU A 112 -0.46 -1.96 23.74
CA LEU A 112 -1.29 -3.18 23.74
C LEU A 112 -1.05 -4.10 24.94
N LYS A 113 0.01 -3.86 25.74
CA LYS A 113 0.35 -4.66 26.94
C LYS A 113 0.28 -6.18 26.65
N GLU A 114 -0.56 -6.89 27.42
CA GLU A 114 -0.78 -8.35 27.28
C GLU A 114 -1.41 -8.74 25.95
N TYR A 115 -2.20 -7.88 25.32
CA TYR A 115 -2.81 -8.15 24.02
C TYR A 115 -1.79 -8.25 22.88
N PHE A 116 -0.56 -7.81 23.09
CA PHE A 116 0.49 -7.92 22.09
C PHE A 116 0.86 -9.36 21.75
N ASP A 117 0.65 -10.27 22.69
CA ASP A 117 0.91 -11.70 22.58
C ASP A 117 -0.35 -12.54 22.27
N MET A 118 -1.46 -11.88 21.92
CA MET A 118 -2.69 -12.51 21.50
C MET A 118 -2.88 -12.42 19.99
N PRO A 119 -3.59 -13.39 19.37
CA PRO A 119 -3.96 -13.29 17.95
C PRO A 119 -4.76 -12.03 17.64
N VAL A 120 -4.51 -11.46 16.45
CA VAL A 120 -5.15 -10.22 15.97
C VAL A 120 -6.57 -10.45 15.46
#